data_200f32f48dec47c0d2736e2c1961ac44
#
_entry.id   200f32f48dec47c0d2736e2c1961ac44
#
_cell.length_a   1.000
_cell.length_b   1.000
_cell.length_c   1.000
_cell.angle_alpha   90.00
_cell.angle_beta   90.00
_cell.angle_gamma   90.00
#
_symmetry.space_group_name_H-M   'P 1'
#
loop_
_entity.id
_entity.type
_entity.pdbx_description
1 polymer ?
#
loop_
_entity_poly.entity_id
_entity_poly.type
_entity_poly.pdbx_seq_one_letter_code
_entity_poly.pdbx_strand_id
1 'polypeptide(L)'
;MLDSQAWDRISTLISENDFYRSEHRPIFRAMQWLVGQNKPLDIVTLAETLELHGELELVGGLAYLTDLATGTPSASNVAAYAEIVQERATVRKLISVAHDIAESGFNPQGRDSARLIDEAESKVFKIGDERPSHGGPESVRPLLAKAIEKIDELYLTKGALTGISSGFQDIDNITSGLQPSDLVIVAGRPSMGKTAFMMNIAESAVISGSKPVVVFSLEMPSNSLIMRMLSSLGRIDQSKIRNGQLGDDDWPRLTSAVTLLNDKPLFVDDTPGLTPNEMRSRSRRIVREHGPIGMIVVDYLQLMQTSGTPENRATEISEISRSLKSIAKEFDCPVIAGSQLNRSLEQRTDKRPIMSDLRESGAIEQDADLIMAVYRDEVYHEDTPDRGVAEIIILKQRNGPIGRKKLAFIGQYTKFEDLARDYDDYYE
;
A
#
# COMPACT_ATOMS: atom_id res chain seq x y z
N MET A 1 -1.14 40.16 -1.45
CA MET A 1 -0.98 41.63 -1.43
C MET A 1 -2.30 42.36 -1.65
N LEU A 2 -3.09 42.08 -2.69
CA LEU A 2 -4.36 42.74 -2.98
C LEU A 2 -5.56 42.19 -2.21
N ASP A 3 -5.47 40.91 -1.80
CA ASP A 3 -6.54 40.21 -1.11
C ASP A 3 -5.90 39.13 -0.18
N SER A 4 -6.06 39.33 1.12
CA SER A 4 -5.54 38.41 2.11
C SER A 4 -6.25 37.03 2.08
N GLN A 5 -7.53 36.99 1.66
CA GLN A 5 -8.28 35.71 1.54
C GLN A 5 -7.84 34.87 0.30
N ALA A 6 -7.17 35.52 -0.65
CA ALA A 6 -6.61 34.80 -1.80
C ALA A 6 -5.50 33.85 -1.42
N TRP A 7 -4.80 34.09 -0.30
CA TRP A 7 -3.73 33.21 0.20
C TRP A 7 -4.21 31.80 0.48
N ASP A 8 -5.34 31.65 1.17
CA ASP A 8 -5.87 30.32 1.56
C ASP A 8 -6.19 29.45 0.35
N ARG A 9 -6.50 30.08 -0.81
CA ARG A 9 -6.81 29.38 -2.07
C ARG A 9 -5.57 28.88 -2.82
N ILE A 10 -4.38 29.43 -2.52
CA ILE A 10 -3.14 29.10 -3.25
C ILE A 10 -2.05 28.49 -2.40
N SER A 11 -2.10 28.63 -1.09
CA SER A 11 -1.07 28.16 -0.15
C SER A 11 -0.78 26.66 -0.23
N THR A 12 -1.78 25.87 -0.65
CA THR A 12 -1.65 24.41 -0.85
C THR A 12 -1.32 24.02 -2.30
N LEU A 13 -1.46 24.96 -3.27
CA LEU A 13 -1.28 24.69 -4.69
C LEU A 13 0.16 24.94 -5.17
N ILE A 14 0.82 25.96 -4.62
CA ILE A 14 2.16 26.39 -5.04
C ILE A 14 3.08 26.61 -3.84
N SER A 15 4.37 26.43 -4.10
CA SER A 15 5.46 26.72 -3.16
C SER A 15 6.40 27.80 -3.70
N GLU A 16 7.31 28.29 -2.86
CA GLU A 16 8.33 29.27 -3.29
C GLU A 16 9.17 28.75 -4.48
N ASN A 17 9.43 27.44 -4.55
CA ASN A 17 10.24 26.82 -5.60
C ASN A 17 9.52 26.73 -6.95
N ASP A 18 8.22 26.96 -6.98
CA ASP A 18 7.45 26.91 -8.23
C ASP A 18 7.58 28.22 -9.05
N PHE A 19 8.15 29.26 -8.45
CA PHE A 19 8.41 30.51 -9.17
C PHE A 19 9.67 30.45 -10.02
N TYR A 20 9.55 30.86 -11.29
CA TYR A 20 10.67 30.91 -12.23
C TYR A 20 11.69 32.01 -11.85
N ARG A 21 11.17 33.24 -11.57
CA ARG A 21 12.02 34.35 -11.15
C ARG A 21 12.49 34.18 -9.72
N SER A 22 13.79 34.28 -9.49
CA SER A 22 14.41 34.17 -8.17
C SER A 22 13.86 35.20 -7.19
N GLU A 23 13.52 36.40 -7.68
CA GLU A 23 13.01 37.52 -6.88
C GLU A 23 11.62 37.23 -6.29
N HIS A 24 10.81 36.40 -6.95
CA HIS A 24 9.47 36.05 -6.45
C HIS A 24 9.50 35.05 -5.29
N ARG A 25 10.57 34.27 -5.13
CA ARG A 25 10.69 33.25 -4.07
C ARG A 25 10.74 33.88 -2.66
N PRO A 26 11.64 34.85 -2.37
CA PRO A 26 11.61 35.54 -1.10
C PRO A 26 10.30 36.25 -0.82
N ILE A 27 9.67 36.84 -1.85
CA ILE A 27 8.35 37.49 -1.73
C ILE A 27 7.31 36.47 -1.25
N PHE A 28 7.23 35.30 -1.88
CA PHE A 28 6.26 34.25 -1.49
C PHE A 28 6.55 33.73 -0.08
N ARG A 29 7.81 33.47 0.26
CA ARG A 29 8.25 33.04 1.60
C ARG A 29 7.89 34.07 2.68
N ALA A 30 8.12 35.36 2.43
CA ALA A 30 7.75 36.41 3.35
C ALA A 30 6.22 36.53 3.53
N MET A 31 5.43 36.33 2.46
CA MET A 31 3.98 36.24 2.54
C MET A 31 3.55 35.06 3.42
N GLN A 32 4.13 33.89 3.22
CA GLN A 32 3.86 32.67 4.03
C GLN A 32 4.19 32.91 5.52
N TRP A 33 5.30 33.58 5.79
CA TRP A 33 5.70 33.91 7.16
C TRP A 33 4.70 34.87 7.82
N LEU A 34 4.29 35.95 7.12
CA LEU A 34 3.31 36.92 7.62
C LEU A 34 1.99 36.26 7.98
N VAL A 35 1.46 35.42 7.11
CA VAL A 35 0.20 34.70 7.36
C VAL A 35 0.38 33.73 8.54
N GLY A 36 1.51 33.01 8.64
CA GLY A 36 1.82 32.13 9.77
C GLY A 36 1.91 32.84 11.12
N GLN A 37 2.20 34.15 11.11
CA GLN A 37 2.23 35.02 12.29
C GLN A 37 0.91 35.77 12.52
N ASN A 38 -0.15 35.52 11.74
CA ASN A 38 -1.42 36.24 11.77
C ASN A 38 -1.24 37.77 11.58
N LYS A 39 -0.22 38.19 10.80
CA LYS A 39 0.02 39.58 10.47
C LYS A 39 -0.70 39.99 9.18
N PRO A 40 -1.06 41.26 9.02
CA PRO A 40 -1.65 41.74 7.77
C PRO A 40 -0.73 41.46 6.58
N LEU A 41 -1.34 41.09 5.45
CA LEU A 41 -0.62 40.82 4.20
C LEU A 41 -0.86 41.97 3.22
N ASP A 42 -0.07 43.01 3.35
CA ASP A 42 -0.06 44.18 2.46
C ASP A 42 1.36 44.51 2.01
N ILE A 43 1.50 45.51 1.12
CA ILE A 43 2.80 45.89 0.56
C ILE A 43 3.74 46.42 1.63
N VAL A 44 3.24 47.12 2.64
CA VAL A 44 4.07 47.77 3.68
C VAL A 44 4.63 46.70 4.61
N THR A 45 3.78 45.83 5.15
CA THR A 45 4.20 44.73 6.05
C THR A 45 5.11 43.75 5.34
N LEU A 46 4.90 43.49 4.04
CA LEU A 46 5.73 42.67 3.22
C LEU A 46 7.13 43.25 2.99
N ALA A 47 7.19 44.57 2.66
CA ALA A 47 8.47 45.28 2.50
C ALA A 47 9.27 45.29 3.79
N GLU A 48 8.63 45.59 4.93
CA GLU A 48 9.25 45.58 6.26
C GLU A 48 9.81 44.20 6.61
N THR A 49 9.04 43.12 6.29
CA THR A 49 9.48 41.77 6.52
C THR A 49 10.69 41.39 5.66
N LEU A 50 10.70 41.78 4.39
CA LEU A 50 11.82 41.56 3.47
C LEU A 50 13.06 42.35 3.89
N GLU A 51 12.88 43.56 4.41
CA GLU A 51 13.95 44.43 4.92
C GLU A 51 14.59 43.80 6.19
N LEU A 52 13.78 43.30 7.12
CA LEU A 52 14.25 42.58 8.32
C LEU A 52 15.10 41.35 7.99
N HIS A 53 14.78 40.67 6.88
CA HIS A 53 15.55 39.52 6.40
C HIS A 53 16.72 39.90 5.47
N GLY A 54 16.92 41.21 5.16
CA GLY A 54 17.95 41.67 4.25
C GLY A 54 17.70 41.31 2.77
N GLU A 55 16.46 40.98 2.41
CA GLU A 55 16.07 40.51 1.08
C GLU A 55 15.34 41.55 0.22
N LEU A 56 15.02 42.75 0.78
CA LEU A 56 14.25 43.77 0.08
C LEU A 56 14.92 44.24 -1.21
N GLU A 57 16.21 44.52 -1.17
CA GLU A 57 16.97 44.95 -2.36
C GLU A 57 17.09 43.81 -3.40
N LEU A 58 17.20 42.56 -2.96
CA LEU A 58 17.30 41.38 -3.84
C LEU A 58 16.01 41.18 -4.66
N VAL A 59 14.86 41.59 -4.13
CA VAL A 59 13.58 41.46 -4.83
C VAL A 59 13.23 42.71 -5.67
N GLY A 60 14.10 43.69 -5.74
CA GLY A 60 13.90 44.92 -6.53
C GLY A 60 13.28 46.09 -5.76
N GLY A 61 13.33 46.02 -4.42
CA GLY A 61 12.89 47.10 -3.54
C GLY A 61 11.36 47.31 -3.49
N LEU A 62 10.96 48.35 -2.75
CA LEU A 62 9.54 48.73 -2.60
C LEU A 62 8.87 49.08 -3.94
N ALA A 63 9.62 49.65 -4.89
CA ALA A 63 9.10 49.98 -6.22
C ALA A 63 8.61 48.76 -6.97
N TYR A 64 9.37 47.70 -6.97
CA TYR A 64 8.99 46.44 -7.62
C TYR A 64 7.77 45.77 -6.96
N LEU A 65 7.67 45.79 -5.64
CA LEU A 65 6.48 45.28 -4.93
C LEU A 65 5.22 46.10 -5.30
N THR A 66 5.38 47.42 -5.43
CA THR A 66 4.28 48.28 -5.85
C THR A 66 3.86 48.02 -7.30
N ASP A 67 4.83 47.82 -8.21
CA ASP A 67 4.55 47.47 -9.61
C ASP A 67 3.82 46.15 -9.74
N LEU A 68 4.23 45.12 -8.97
CA LEU A 68 3.54 43.84 -8.93
C LEU A 68 2.09 43.96 -8.46
N ALA A 69 1.85 44.77 -7.42
CA ALA A 69 0.51 44.96 -6.90
C ALA A 69 -0.40 45.78 -7.85
N THR A 70 0.13 46.85 -8.45
CA THR A 70 -0.63 47.71 -9.36
C THR A 70 -0.82 47.08 -10.75
N GLY A 71 0.15 46.24 -11.20
CA GLY A 71 0.07 45.51 -12.46
C GLY A 71 -0.89 44.33 -12.45
N THR A 72 -1.43 43.95 -11.28
CA THR A 72 -2.34 42.81 -11.16
C THR A 72 -3.80 43.27 -11.20
N PRO A 73 -4.58 42.96 -12.25
CA PRO A 73 -5.93 43.49 -12.40
C PRO A 73 -6.95 43.02 -11.36
N SER A 74 -6.83 41.78 -10.89
CA SER A 74 -7.76 41.18 -9.92
C SER A 74 -7.17 39.93 -9.28
N ALA A 75 -7.51 39.69 -8.01
CA ALA A 75 -7.22 38.45 -7.30
C ALA A 75 -8.28 37.34 -7.49
N SER A 76 -9.34 37.59 -8.25
CA SER A 76 -10.48 36.67 -8.42
C SER A 76 -10.05 35.31 -8.98
N ASN A 77 -9.11 35.29 -9.93
CA ASN A 77 -8.66 34.10 -10.65
C ASN A 77 -7.32 33.57 -10.11
N VAL A 78 -6.95 33.88 -8.87
CA VAL A 78 -5.65 33.53 -8.30
C VAL A 78 -5.37 32.02 -8.32
N ALA A 79 -6.40 31.18 -8.14
CA ALA A 79 -6.24 29.72 -8.20
C ALA A 79 -5.85 29.26 -9.61
N ALA A 80 -6.52 29.77 -10.66
CA ALA A 80 -6.17 29.43 -12.04
C ALA A 80 -4.74 29.88 -12.41
N TYR A 81 -4.31 31.05 -11.90
CA TYR A 81 -2.93 31.51 -12.09
C TYR A 81 -1.92 30.60 -11.32
N ALA A 82 -2.26 30.17 -10.12
CA ALA A 82 -1.43 29.24 -9.36
C ALA A 82 -1.29 27.89 -10.09
N GLU A 83 -2.36 27.36 -10.68
CA GLU A 83 -2.32 26.15 -11.50
C GLU A 83 -1.37 26.28 -12.70
N ILE A 84 -1.41 27.43 -13.40
CA ILE A 84 -0.50 27.70 -14.51
C ILE A 84 0.97 27.75 -14.03
N VAL A 85 1.22 28.41 -12.89
CA VAL A 85 2.56 28.48 -12.30
C VAL A 85 3.08 27.08 -11.95
N GLN A 86 2.23 26.28 -11.33
CA GLN A 86 2.52 24.90 -10.95
C GLN A 86 2.81 23.99 -12.17
N GLU A 87 1.97 24.08 -13.21
CA GLU A 87 2.17 23.33 -14.44
C GLU A 87 3.52 23.67 -15.07
N ARG A 88 3.84 24.97 -15.19
CA ARG A 88 5.14 25.40 -15.71
C ARG A 88 6.32 25.01 -14.82
N ALA A 89 6.15 25.01 -13.50
CA ALA A 89 7.15 24.54 -12.56
C ALA A 89 7.40 23.03 -12.73
N THR A 90 6.35 22.24 -12.86
CA THR A 90 6.44 20.79 -13.12
C THR A 90 7.24 20.49 -14.40
N VAL A 91 6.97 21.23 -15.48
CA VAL A 91 7.74 21.08 -16.74
C VAL A 91 9.22 21.43 -16.54
N ARG A 92 9.53 22.50 -15.80
CA ARG A 92 10.94 22.84 -15.47
C ARG A 92 11.63 21.79 -14.61
N LYS A 93 10.93 21.24 -13.59
CA LYS A 93 11.45 20.12 -12.79
C LYS A 93 11.73 18.90 -13.68
N LEU A 94 10.83 18.58 -14.60
CA LEU A 94 11.02 17.47 -15.54
C LEU A 94 12.26 17.70 -16.42
N ILE A 95 12.45 18.91 -16.96
CA ILE A 95 13.65 19.26 -17.75
C ILE A 95 14.94 19.11 -16.93
N SER A 96 14.94 19.62 -15.68
CA SER A 96 16.07 19.49 -14.77
C SER A 96 16.41 18.04 -14.49
N VAL A 97 15.41 17.23 -14.16
CA VAL A 97 15.60 15.79 -13.87
C VAL A 97 16.08 15.04 -15.11
N ALA A 98 15.56 15.38 -16.31
CA ALA A 98 16.03 14.78 -17.55
C ALA A 98 17.52 15.11 -17.82
N HIS A 99 17.95 16.32 -17.49
CA HIS A 99 19.36 16.71 -17.56
C HIS A 99 20.23 15.91 -16.60
N ASP A 100 19.80 15.78 -15.32
CA ASP A 100 20.51 14.99 -14.32
C ASP A 100 20.60 13.50 -14.67
N ILE A 101 19.55 12.95 -15.31
CA ILE A 101 19.56 11.57 -15.82
C ILE A 101 20.57 11.43 -16.96
N ALA A 102 20.57 12.36 -17.91
CA ALA A 102 21.54 12.35 -19.02
C ALA A 102 22.99 12.46 -18.50
N GLU A 103 23.25 13.37 -17.53
CA GLU A 103 24.56 13.52 -16.91
C GLU A 103 25.00 12.24 -16.19
N SER A 104 24.10 11.60 -15.46
CA SER A 104 24.35 10.31 -14.79
C SER A 104 24.70 9.20 -15.80
N GLY A 105 24.09 9.21 -16.98
CA GLY A 105 24.38 8.28 -18.08
C GLY A 105 25.76 8.53 -18.70
N PHE A 106 26.17 9.79 -18.87
CA PHE A 106 27.50 10.14 -19.36
C PHE A 106 28.62 9.88 -18.35
N ASN A 107 28.30 10.02 -17.04
CA ASN A 107 29.23 9.84 -15.94
C ASN A 107 28.75 8.80 -14.92
N PRO A 108 28.78 7.51 -15.26
CA PRO A 108 28.16 6.45 -14.44
C PRO A 108 28.84 6.21 -13.08
N GLN A 109 30.08 6.68 -12.87
CA GLN A 109 30.82 6.56 -11.61
C GLN A 109 30.83 5.14 -11.00
N GLY A 110 30.97 4.13 -11.86
CA GLY A 110 31.00 2.72 -11.47
C GLY A 110 29.62 2.08 -11.21
N ARG A 111 28.51 2.81 -11.45
CA ARG A 111 27.15 2.25 -11.41
C ARG A 111 26.86 1.49 -12.70
N ASP A 112 26.17 0.38 -12.58
CA ASP A 112 25.68 -0.39 -13.74
C ASP A 112 24.41 0.23 -14.35
N SER A 113 23.99 -0.30 -15.50
CA SER A 113 22.81 0.20 -16.21
C SER A 113 21.51 0.01 -15.44
N ALA A 114 21.38 -1.07 -14.67
CA ALA A 114 20.19 -1.34 -13.87
C ALA A 114 20.02 -0.26 -12.79
N ARG A 115 21.08 0.03 -12.06
CA ARG A 115 21.09 1.06 -11.02
C ARG A 115 20.84 2.46 -11.56
N LEU A 116 21.37 2.79 -12.74
CA LEU A 116 21.12 4.09 -13.39
C LEU A 116 19.65 4.23 -13.81
N ILE A 117 19.02 3.15 -14.29
CA ILE A 117 17.59 3.13 -14.63
C ILE A 117 16.73 3.32 -13.38
N ASP A 118 17.01 2.60 -12.28
CA ASP A 118 16.29 2.73 -11.02
C ASP A 118 16.37 4.14 -10.44
N GLU A 119 17.56 4.76 -10.49
CA GLU A 119 17.76 6.14 -10.06
C GLU A 119 16.97 7.12 -10.95
N ALA A 120 16.93 6.89 -12.26
CA ALA A 120 16.18 7.70 -13.21
C ALA A 120 14.66 7.58 -12.95
N GLU A 121 14.14 6.37 -12.80
CA GLU A 121 12.74 6.13 -12.46
C GLU A 121 12.36 6.82 -11.14
N SER A 122 13.19 6.68 -10.11
CA SER A 122 12.96 7.33 -8.80
C SER A 122 12.91 8.85 -8.91
N LYS A 123 13.82 9.47 -9.69
CA LYS A 123 13.85 10.93 -9.90
C LYS A 123 12.61 11.43 -10.65
N VAL A 124 12.19 10.74 -11.71
CA VAL A 124 10.98 11.09 -12.48
C VAL A 124 9.73 10.89 -11.62
N PHE A 125 9.71 9.83 -10.83
CA PHE A 125 8.59 9.52 -9.94
C PHE A 125 8.35 10.61 -8.89
N LYS A 126 9.44 11.13 -8.27
CA LYS A 126 9.34 12.23 -7.29
C LYS A 126 8.61 13.46 -7.84
N ILE A 127 8.74 13.75 -9.15
CA ILE A 127 8.01 14.86 -9.78
C ILE A 127 6.49 14.62 -9.72
N GLY A 128 6.06 13.37 -9.87
CA GLY A 128 4.64 12.99 -9.79
C GLY A 128 4.10 13.05 -8.35
N ASP A 129 4.89 12.61 -7.39
CA ASP A 129 4.51 12.58 -5.95
C ASP A 129 4.49 13.99 -5.32
N GLU A 130 5.33 14.91 -5.80
CA GLU A 130 5.35 16.30 -5.35
C GLU A 130 4.19 17.14 -5.93
N ARG A 131 3.42 16.58 -6.87
CA ARG A 131 2.16 17.24 -7.23
C ARG A 131 1.26 17.23 -6.01
N PRO A 132 0.70 18.38 -5.58
CA PRO A 132 -0.36 18.34 -4.60
C PRO A 132 -1.40 17.36 -5.13
N SER A 133 -1.56 16.23 -4.46
CA SER A 133 -2.67 15.33 -4.75
C SER A 133 -3.92 16.20 -4.68
N HIS A 134 -4.85 16.03 -5.62
CA HIS A 134 -6.17 16.63 -5.56
C HIS A 134 -6.89 16.09 -4.29
N GLY A 135 -6.56 16.63 -3.12
CA GLY A 135 -6.95 16.12 -1.82
C GLY A 135 -6.57 17.10 -0.72
N GLY A 136 -7.14 18.29 -0.77
CA GLY A 136 -7.27 19.13 0.43
C GLY A 136 -8.39 18.59 1.32
N PRO A 137 -8.60 19.18 2.53
CA PRO A 137 -9.74 18.83 3.37
C PRO A 137 -11.06 19.02 2.57
N GLU A 138 -11.78 17.92 2.34
CA GLU A 138 -13.12 17.98 1.75
C GLU A 138 -14.12 18.47 2.83
N SER A 139 -15.09 19.30 2.43
CA SER A 139 -16.16 19.65 3.34
C SER A 139 -16.97 18.42 3.71
N VAL A 140 -17.52 18.38 4.92
CA VAL A 140 -18.27 17.21 5.45
C VAL A 140 -19.49 16.87 4.59
N ARG A 141 -20.11 17.84 3.95
CA ARG A 141 -21.37 17.65 3.20
C ARG A 141 -21.29 16.63 2.06
N PRO A 142 -20.33 16.69 1.11
CA PRO A 142 -20.19 15.64 0.09
C PRO A 142 -19.76 14.30 0.66
N LEU A 143 -18.98 14.27 1.76
CA LEU A 143 -18.59 13.04 2.44
C LEU A 143 -19.79 12.35 3.09
N LEU A 144 -20.70 13.11 3.69
CA LEU A 144 -21.97 12.58 4.25
C LEU A 144 -22.86 11.98 3.14
N ALA A 145 -22.97 12.64 1.98
CA ALA A 145 -23.75 12.09 0.87
C ALA A 145 -23.19 10.72 0.41
N LYS A 146 -21.87 10.62 0.20
CA LYS A 146 -21.20 9.37 -0.16
C LYS A 146 -21.37 8.28 0.92
N ALA A 147 -21.31 8.67 2.19
CA ALA A 147 -21.48 7.73 3.31
C ALA A 147 -22.92 7.19 3.37
N ILE A 148 -23.93 8.03 3.16
CA ILE A 148 -25.35 7.62 3.14
C ILE A 148 -25.61 6.69 1.95
N GLU A 149 -25.13 7.02 0.75
CA GLU A 149 -25.26 6.13 -0.43
C GLU A 149 -24.66 4.75 -0.13
N LYS A 150 -23.48 4.71 0.48
CA LYS A 150 -22.83 3.44 0.85
C LYS A 150 -23.63 2.66 1.90
N ILE A 151 -24.22 3.33 2.88
CA ILE A 151 -25.08 2.71 3.90
C ILE A 151 -26.36 2.12 3.25
N ASP A 152 -26.95 2.86 2.32
CA ASP A 152 -28.15 2.40 1.59
C ASP A 152 -27.84 1.18 0.71
N GLU A 153 -26.70 1.16 0.01
CA GLU A 153 -26.21 -0.02 -0.73
C GLU A 153 -26.08 -1.24 0.19
N LEU A 154 -25.44 -1.06 1.35
CA LEU A 154 -25.24 -2.13 2.33
C LEU A 154 -26.56 -2.61 2.94
N TYR A 155 -27.50 -1.71 3.16
CA TYR A 155 -28.84 -2.04 3.67
C TYR A 155 -29.64 -2.87 2.66
N LEU A 156 -29.55 -2.55 1.38
CA LEU A 156 -30.22 -3.27 0.29
C LEU A 156 -29.61 -4.66 0.06
N THR A 157 -28.30 -4.80 0.29
CA THR A 157 -27.56 -6.06 0.05
C THR A 157 -27.45 -6.95 1.30
N LYS A 158 -28.40 -6.90 2.22
CA LYS A 158 -28.48 -7.61 3.51
C LYS A 158 -27.49 -8.77 3.65
N GLY A 159 -26.39 -8.56 4.39
CA GLY A 159 -25.39 -9.59 4.67
C GLY A 159 -24.30 -9.77 3.61
N ALA A 160 -24.27 -8.94 2.55
CA ALA A 160 -23.14 -8.93 1.62
C ALA A 160 -21.88 -8.37 2.32
N LEU A 161 -20.76 -8.98 1.99
CA LEU A 161 -19.45 -8.52 2.46
C LEU A 161 -19.17 -7.11 1.91
N THR A 162 -18.67 -6.23 2.77
CA THR A 162 -18.26 -4.87 2.36
C THR A 162 -16.92 -4.88 1.63
N GLY A 163 -16.09 -5.88 1.93
CA GLY A 163 -14.78 -6.10 1.34
C GLY A 163 -14.72 -7.35 0.45
N ILE A 164 -13.51 -7.69 0.03
CA ILE A 164 -13.25 -8.93 -0.73
C ILE A 164 -13.28 -10.11 0.23
N SER A 165 -13.99 -11.17 -0.12
CA SER A 165 -14.04 -12.39 0.68
C SER A 165 -12.65 -12.99 0.85
N SER A 166 -12.31 -13.38 2.06
CA SER A 166 -11.13 -14.18 2.36
C SER A 166 -11.25 -15.63 1.86
N GLY A 167 -12.46 -16.09 1.57
CA GLY A 167 -12.78 -17.48 1.26
C GLY A 167 -13.08 -18.32 2.52
N PHE A 168 -13.05 -17.71 3.70
CA PHE A 168 -13.32 -18.36 4.99
C PHE A 168 -14.44 -17.62 5.71
N GLN A 169 -15.58 -18.32 5.87
CA GLN A 169 -16.80 -17.72 6.38
C GLN A 169 -16.63 -17.08 7.77
N ASP A 170 -15.94 -17.76 8.68
CA ASP A 170 -15.76 -17.27 10.03
C ASP A 170 -14.82 -16.06 10.13
N ILE A 171 -13.87 -15.95 9.20
CA ILE A 171 -13.00 -14.77 9.08
C ILE A 171 -13.79 -13.61 8.46
N ASP A 172 -14.53 -13.88 7.41
CA ASP A 172 -15.37 -12.89 6.73
C ASP A 172 -16.45 -12.32 7.65
N ASN A 173 -17.05 -13.13 8.53
CA ASN A 173 -18.03 -12.71 9.53
C ASN A 173 -17.43 -11.70 10.55
N ILE A 174 -16.16 -11.85 10.90
CA ILE A 174 -15.47 -10.94 11.85
C ILE A 174 -14.94 -9.69 11.16
N THR A 175 -14.44 -9.82 9.91
CA THR A 175 -13.77 -8.73 9.18
C THR A 175 -14.70 -7.98 8.23
N SER A 176 -15.87 -8.54 7.92
CA SER A 176 -16.75 -8.13 6.82
C SER A 176 -16.04 -8.19 5.46
N GLY A 177 -15.07 -9.12 5.31
CA GLY A 177 -14.16 -9.22 4.18
C GLY A 177 -12.97 -8.27 4.29
N LEU A 178 -12.03 -8.40 3.35
CA LEU A 178 -10.82 -7.57 3.28
C LEU A 178 -11.15 -6.24 2.62
N GLN A 179 -11.02 -5.15 3.37
CA GLN A 179 -11.48 -3.84 2.93
C GLN A 179 -10.53 -3.19 1.92
N PRO A 180 -11.03 -2.43 0.94
CA PRO A 180 -10.20 -1.60 0.07
C PRO A 180 -9.32 -0.64 0.90
N SER A 181 -8.15 -0.32 0.38
CA SER A 181 -7.16 0.55 1.02
C SER A 181 -6.56 0.03 2.34
N ASP A 182 -6.89 -1.20 2.80
CA ASP A 182 -6.34 -1.78 4.01
C ASP A 182 -5.00 -2.49 3.78
N LEU A 183 -4.10 -2.34 4.75
CA LEU A 183 -2.92 -3.17 4.90
C LEU A 183 -3.23 -4.31 5.87
N VAL A 184 -3.23 -5.53 5.34
CA VAL A 184 -3.48 -6.77 6.07
C VAL A 184 -2.17 -7.52 6.26
N ILE A 185 -1.80 -7.77 7.50
CA ILE A 185 -0.60 -8.55 7.83
C ILE A 185 -1.01 -9.97 8.21
N VAL A 186 -0.40 -10.94 7.53
CA VAL A 186 -0.49 -12.37 7.91
C VAL A 186 0.83 -12.77 8.53
N ALA A 187 0.83 -12.99 9.84
CA ALA A 187 2.02 -13.30 10.60
C ALA A 187 2.11 -14.81 10.94
N GLY A 188 3.30 -15.34 11.06
CA GLY A 188 3.48 -16.72 11.47
C GLY A 188 4.95 -17.14 11.57
N ARG A 189 5.21 -18.19 12.35
CA ARG A 189 6.51 -18.86 12.35
C ARG A 189 6.63 -19.74 11.10
N PRO A 190 7.85 -20.12 10.70
CA PRO A 190 8.05 -21.09 9.62
C PRO A 190 7.22 -22.36 9.86
N SER A 191 6.74 -22.98 8.79
CA SER A 191 5.93 -24.21 8.79
C SER A 191 4.50 -24.08 9.34
N MET A 192 4.05 -22.91 9.79
CA MET A 192 2.66 -22.70 10.24
C MET A 192 1.63 -22.62 9.10
N GLY A 193 2.09 -22.50 7.84
CA GLY A 193 1.21 -22.43 6.68
C GLY A 193 0.85 -21.00 6.24
N LYS A 194 1.61 -19.97 6.66
CA LYS A 194 1.39 -18.56 6.30
C LYS A 194 1.18 -18.35 4.78
N THR A 195 2.15 -18.79 3.96
CA THR A 195 2.07 -18.70 2.50
C THR A 195 0.83 -19.42 1.95
N ALA A 196 0.53 -20.63 2.44
CA ALA A 196 -0.66 -21.37 2.01
C ALA A 196 -1.96 -20.60 2.34
N PHE A 197 -2.05 -20.02 3.53
CA PHE A 197 -3.21 -19.22 3.93
C PHE A 197 -3.40 -17.99 3.04
N MET A 198 -2.33 -17.21 2.78
CA MET A 198 -2.38 -16.05 1.90
C MET A 198 -2.74 -16.44 0.46
N MET A 199 -2.19 -17.57 -0.04
CA MET A 199 -2.50 -18.05 -1.39
C MET A 199 -3.95 -18.55 -1.50
N ASN A 200 -4.51 -19.20 -0.47
CA ASN A 200 -5.91 -19.60 -0.48
C ASN A 200 -6.86 -18.38 -0.46
N ILE A 201 -6.49 -17.29 0.21
CA ILE A 201 -7.21 -16.01 0.10
C ILE A 201 -7.12 -15.47 -1.34
N ALA A 202 -5.94 -15.49 -1.95
CA ALA A 202 -5.74 -15.06 -3.34
C ALA A 202 -6.55 -15.93 -4.34
N GLU A 203 -6.57 -17.26 -4.12
CA GLU A 203 -7.40 -18.20 -4.87
C GLU A 203 -8.88 -17.83 -4.80
N SER A 204 -9.39 -17.60 -3.59
CA SER A 204 -10.79 -17.19 -3.38
C SER A 204 -11.08 -15.87 -4.09
N ALA A 205 -10.23 -14.87 -3.93
CA ALA A 205 -10.41 -13.55 -4.53
C ALA A 205 -10.41 -13.59 -6.07
N VAL A 206 -9.52 -14.39 -6.69
CA VAL A 206 -9.43 -14.48 -8.14
C VAL A 206 -10.53 -15.34 -8.76
N ILE A 207 -11.00 -16.36 -8.04
CA ILE A 207 -12.08 -17.26 -8.54
C ILE A 207 -13.44 -16.56 -8.44
N SER A 208 -13.74 -15.94 -7.29
CA SER A 208 -15.02 -15.28 -7.04
C SER A 208 -15.13 -13.90 -7.66
N GLY A 209 -13.98 -13.23 -7.88
CA GLY A 209 -13.92 -11.87 -8.41
C GLY A 209 -13.66 -11.79 -9.91
N SER A 210 -13.73 -10.56 -10.43
CA SER A 210 -13.38 -10.21 -11.82
C SER A 210 -12.16 -9.28 -11.92
N LYS A 211 -11.71 -8.75 -10.79
CA LYS A 211 -10.57 -7.81 -10.75
C LYS A 211 -9.25 -8.57 -10.69
N PRO A 212 -8.15 -8.02 -11.25
CA PRO A 212 -6.81 -8.57 -11.15
C PRO A 212 -6.36 -8.83 -9.71
N VAL A 213 -5.75 -9.99 -9.47
CA VAL A 213 -5.03 -10.30 -8.22
C VAL A 213 -3.54 -10.39 -8.56
N VAL A 214 -2.72 -9.65 -7.82
CA VAL A 214 -1.27 -9.57 -8.06
C VAL A 214 -0.54 -10.17 -6.87
N VAL A 215 0.33 -11.15 -7.13
CA VAL A 215 1.13 -11.83 -6.11
C VAL A 215 2.61 -11.54 -6.34
N PHE A 216 3.25 -10.88 -5.41
CA PHE A 216 4.70 -10.70 -5.35
C PHE A 216 5.30 -11.75 -4.41
N SER A 217 5.94 -12.76 -5.01
CA SER A 217 6.55 -13.88 -4.29
C SER A 217 8.05 -13.70 -4.18
N LEU A 218 8.51 -13.20 -3.04
CA LEU A 218 9.94 -12.93 -2.83
C LEU A 218 10.70 -14.14 -2.27
N GLU A 219 9.98 -15.16 -1.78
CA GLU A 219 10.55 -16.38 -1.19
C GLU A 219 10.54 -17.55 -2.17
N MET A 220 9.49 -17.66 -2.98
CA MET A 220 9.27 -18.86 -3.79
C MET A 220 9.17 -18.53 -5.27
N PRO A 221 9.74 -19.38 -6.15
CA PRO A 221 9.53 -19.25 -7.60
C PRO A 221 8.04 -19.35 -7.98
N SER A 222 7.62 -18.61 -8.99
CA SER A 222 6.26 -18.55 -9.52
C SER A 222 5.71 -19.95 -9.84
N ASN A 223 6.50 -20.81 -10.48
CA ASN A 223 6.11 -22.17 -10.80
C ASN A 223 5.75 -22.99 -9.54
N SER A 224 6.48 -22.81 -8.45
CA SER A 224 6.21 -23.55 -7.19
C SER A 224 4.91 -23.07 -6.55
N LEU A 225 4.59 -21.77 -6.65
CA LEU A 225 3.30 -21.22 -6.21
C LEU A 225 2.15 -21.77 -7.02
N ILE A 226 2.25 -21.76 -8.35
CA ILE A 226 1.21 -22.30 -9.22
C ILE A 226 0.98 -23.80 -8.95
N MET A 227 2.04 -24.59 -8.75
CA MET A 227 1.88 -26.00 -8.36
C MET A 227 1.13 -26.18 -7.03
N ARG A 228 1.36 -25.30 -6.04
CA ARG A 228 0.60 -25.28 -4.78
C ARG A 228 -0.86 -24.92 -4.98
N MET A 229 -1.15 -23.92 -5.81
CA MET A 229 -2.53 -23.56 -6.16
C MET A 229 -3.26 -24.69 -6.86
N LEU A 230 -2.60 -25.38 -7.80
CA LEU A 230 -3.18 -26.56 -8.47
C LEU A 230 -3.42 -27.72 -7.49
N SER A 231 -2.51 -27.93 -6.51
CA SER A 231 -2.70 -28.89 -5.43
C SER A 231 -3.91 -28.53 -4.56
N SER A 232 -4.02 -27.29 -4.17
CA SER A 232 -5.12 -26.74 -3.34
C SER A 232 -6.48 -26.88 -4.05
N LEU A 233 -6.58 -26.39 -5.27
CA LEU A 233 -7.83 -26.35 -6.05
C LEU A 233 -8.25 -27.74 -6.53
N GLY A 234 -7.31 -28.56 -6.99
CA GLY A 234 -7.55 -29.92 -7.45
C GLY A 234 -7.68 -30.93 -6.33
N ARG A 235 -7.37 -30.58 -5.07
CA ARG A 235 -7.23 -31.52 -3.95
C ARG A 235 -6.35 -32.71 -4.29
N ILE A 236 -5.18 -32.41 -4.89
CA ILE A 236 -4.18 -33.39 -5.29
C ILE A 236 -2.98 -33.25 -4.37
N ASP A 237 -2.45 -34.36 -3.91
CA ASP A 237 -1.25 -34.36 -3.05
C ASP A 237 -0.09 -33.59 -3.73
N GLN A 238 0.43 -32.58 -3.06
CA GLN A 238 1.50 -31.71 -3.59
C GLN A 238 2.75 -32.53 -3.95
N SER A 239 3.03 -33.62 -3.23
CA SER A 239 4.17 -34.47 -3.52
C SER A 239 4.02 -35.21 -4.87
N LYS A 240 2.78 -35.60 -5.19
CA LYS A 240 2.50 -36.25 -6.49
C LYS A 240 2.66 -35.26 -7.65
N ILE A 241 2.18 -34.02 -7.51
CA ILE A 241 2.36 -32.99 -8.54
C ILE A 241 3.84 -32.70 -8.73
N ARG A 242 4.58 -32.51 -7.63
CA ARG A 242 6.01 -32.20 -7.68
C ARG A 242 6.86 -33.32 -8.29
N ASN A 243 6.51 -34.56 -8.02
CA ASN A 243 7.28 -35.74 -8.49
C ASN A 243 6.75 -36.30 -9.81
N GLY A 244 5.66 -35.73 -10.37
CA GLY A 244 5.01 -36.25 -11.59
C GLY A 244 4.32 -37.61 -11.41
N GLN A 245 4.01 -38.00 -10.16
CA GLN A 245 3.40 -39.30 -9.84
C GLN A 245 1.88 -39.20 -9.69
N LEU A 246 1.22 -38.67 -10.75
CA LEU A 246 -0.21 -38.53 -10.81
C LEU A 246 -0.89 -39.83 -11.19
N GLY A 247 -1.94 -40.23 -10.45
CA GLY A 247 -2.81 -41.33 -10.83
C GLY A 247 -3.87 -40.91 -11.84
N ASP A 248 -4.56 -41.90 -12.42
CA ASP A 248 -5.62 -41.65 -13.43
C ASP A 248 -6.73 -40.72 -12.89
N ASP A 249 -7.06 -40.83 -11.60
CA ASP A 249 -8.06 -39.98 -10.94
C ASP A 249 -7.55 -38.56 -10.66
N ASP A 250 -6.25 -38.32 -10.66
CA ASP A 250 -5.66 -37.01 -10.38
C ASP A 250 -5.72 -36.10 -11.62
N TRP A 251 -5.64 -36.66 -12.85
CA TRP A 251 -5.65 -35.90 -14.09
C TRP A 251 -6.92 -35.09 -14.35
N PRO A 252 -8.14 -35.65 -14.19
CA PRO A 252 -9.36 -34.85 -14.32
C PRO A 252 -9.44 -33.69 -13.32
N ARG A 253 -8.98 -33.91 -12.07
CA ARG A 253 -8.96 -32.87 -11.03
C ARG A 253 -7.94 -31.78 -11.35
N LEU A 254 -6.78 -32.16 -11.86
CA LEU A 254 -5.76 -31.21 -12.31
C LEU A 254 -6.28 -30.37 -13.47
N THR A 255 -6.89 -31.01 -14.47
CA THR A 255 -7.47 -30.31 -15.63
C THR A 255 -8.54 -29.31 -15.19
N SER A 256 -9.41 -29.71 -14.25
CA SER A 256 -10.42 -28.81 -13.69
C SER A 256 -9.79 -27.61 -12.98
N ALA A 257 -8.75 -27.82 -12.18
CA ALA A 257 -8.04 -26.74 -11.50
C ALA A 257 -7.35 -25.78 -12.48
N VAL A 258 -6.72 -26.31 -13.54
CA VAL A 258 -6.13 -25.51 -14.62
C VAL A 258 -7.21 -24.69 -15.32
N THR A 259 -8.35 -25.28 -15.67
CA THR A 259 -9.46 -24.57 -16.33
C THR A 259 -10.00 -23.44 -15.46
N LEU A 260 -10.09 -23.66 -14.13
CA LEU A 260 -10.53 -22.62 -13.19
C LEU A 260 -9.60 -21.38 -13.17
N LEU A 261 -8.29 -21.58 -13.36
CA LEU A 261 -7.31 -20.50 -13.29
C LEU A 261 -6.97 -19.87 -14.64
N ASN A 262 -7.13 -20.62 -15.75
CA ASN A 262 -6.63 -20.24 -17.08
C ASN A 262 -7.11 -18.86 -17.56
N ASP A 263 -8.38 -18.54 -17.33
CA ASP A 263 -8.98 -17.28 -17.79
C ASP A 263 -9.11 -16.23 -16.67
N LYS A 264 -8.46 -16.49 -15.54
CA LYS A 264 -8.53 -15.58 -14.39
C LYS A 264 -7.39 -14.57 -14.40
N PRO A 265 -7.66 -13.31 -14.03
CA PRO A 265 -6.65 -12.26 -14.02
C PRO A 265 -5.73 -12.37 -12.78
N LEU A 266 -4.94 -13.45 -12.72
CA LEU A 266 -3.92 -13.67 -11.70
C LEU A 266 -2.53 -13.38 -12.27
N PHE A 267 -1.79 -12.51 -11.63
CA PHE A 267 -0.44 -12.12 -12.00
C PHE A 267 0.52 -12.49 -10.87
N VAL A 268 1.58 -13.21 -11.19
CA VAL A 268 2.62 -13.64 -10.24
C VAL A 268 3.96 -13.07 -10.67
N ASP A 269 4.64 -12.43 -9.75
CA ASP A 269 5.97 -11.87 -9.93
C ASP A 269 6.89 -12.42 -8.84
N ASP A 270 7.96 -13.14 -9.22
CA ASP A 270 8.92 -13.78 -8.32
C ASP A 270 10.31 -13.12 -8.35
N THR A 271 10.36 -11.84 -8.74
CA THR A 271 11.61 -11.08 -8.73
C THR A 271 12.11 -10.90 -7.29
N PRO A 272 13.32 -11.37 -6.96
CA PRO A 272 13.86 -11.25 -5.61
C PRO A 272 14.25 -9.81 -5.27
N GLY A 273 14.15 -9.45 -3.97
CA GLY A 273 14.64 -8.18 -3.47
C GLY A 273 13.88 -6.94 -3.97
N LEU A 274 12.63 -7.11 -4.37
CA LEU A 274 11.80 -6.05 -4.93
C LEU A 274 11.62 -4.89 -3.95
N THR A 275 11.76 -3.67 -4.45
CA THR A 275 11.46 -2.47 -3.67
C THR A 275 9.97 -2.11 -3.75
N PRO A 276 9.41 -1.37 -2.76
CA PRO A 276 8.04 -0.89 -2.84
C PRO A 276 7.75 -0.03 -4.08
N ASN A 277 8.75 0.72 -4.57
CA ASN A 277 8.60 1.55 -5.77
C ASN A 277 8.48 0.72 -7.05
N GLU A 278 9.29 -0.33 -7.19
CA GLU A 278 9.18 -1.27 -8.33
C GLU A 278 7.83 -1.99 -8.28
N MET A 279 7.41 -2.48 -7.10
CA MET A 279 6.12 -3.11 -6.92
C MET A 279 4.98 -2.17 -7.34
N ARG A 280 5.04 -0.90 -6.96
CA ARG A 280 4.09 0.15 -7.37
C ARG A 280 4.09 0.37 -8.88
N SER A 281 5.27 0.46 -9.51
CA SER A 281 5.42 0.63 -10.96
C SER A 281 4.80 -0.52 -11.75
N ARG A 282 5.07 -1.77 -11.32
CA ARG A 282 4.52 -2.99 -11.93
C ARG A 282 3.01 -3.07 -11.74
N SER A 283 2.50 -2.72 -10.56
CA SER A 283 1.05 -2.67 -10.29
C SER A 283 0.34 -1.62 -11.15
N ARG A 284 0.93 -0.44 -11.34
CA ARG A 284 0.40 0.59 -12.27
C ARG A 284 0.33 0.10 -13.72
N ARG A 285 1.30 -0.72 -14.16
CA ARG A 285 1.24 -1.33 -15.49
C ARG A 285 0.06 -2.27 -15.61
N ILE A 286 -0.17 -3.13 -14.60
CA ILE A 286 -1.33 -4.04 -14.58
C ILE A 286 -2.65 -3.24 -14.60
N VAL A 287 -2.75 -2.16 -13.82
CA VAL A 287 -3.96 -1.31 -13.85
C VAL A 287 -4.22 -0.73 -15.23
N ARG A 288 -3.19 -0.31 -15.96
CA ARG A 288 -3.36 0.25 -17.33
C ARG A 288 -3.81 -0.80 -18.34
N GLU A 289 -3.34 -2.04 -18.20
CA GLU A 289 -3.60 -3.11 -19.16
C GLU A 289 -4.88 -3.89 -18.84
N HIS A 290 -5.22 -4.04 -17.55
CA HIS A 290 -6.27 -4.96 -17.08
C HIS A 290 -7.31 -4.31 -16.18
N GLY A 291 -7.21 -3.01 -15.92
CA GLY A 291 -8.14 -2.30 -15.04
C GLY A 291 -7.77 -2.35 -13.55
N PRO A 292 -8.65 -1.86 -12.66
CA PRO A 292 -8.35 -1.70 -11.24
C PRO A 292 -8.05 -3.04 -10.55
N ILE A 293 -7.00 -3.08 -9.75
CA ILE A 293 -6.57 -4.26 -9.00
C ILE A 293 -7.59 -4.56 -7.89
N GLY A 294 -7.91 -5.85 -7.72
CA GLY A 294 -8.74 -6.34 -6.63
C GLY A 294 -7.95 -6.57 -5.35
N MET A 295 -6.75 -7.15 -5.45
CA MET A 295 -5.93 -7.52 -4.30
C MET A 295 -4.45 -7.57 -4.68
N ILE A 296 -3.59 -7.18 -3.76
CA ILE A 296 -2.13 -7.39 -3.87
C ILE A 296 -1.69 -8.28 -2.72
N VAL A 297 -0.87 -9.30 -3.01
CA VAL A 297 -0.29 -10.21 -2.02
C VAL A 297 1.23 -10.12 -2.09
N VAL A 298 1.91 -10.04 -0.94
CA VAL A 298 3.37 -9.95 -0.81
C VAL A 298 3.88 -11.03 0.14
N ASP A 299 4.63 -11.99 -0.35
CA ASP A 299 5.19 -13.06 0.48
C ASP A 299 6.73 -13.04 0.42
N TYR A 300 7.40 -12.53 1.45
CA TYR A 300 6.98 -11.80 2.65
C TYR A 300 7.80 -10.50 2.79
N LEU A 301 7.28 -9.53 3.53
CA LEU A 301 7.80 -8.15 3.59
C LEU A 301 9.27 -8.04 4.04
N GLN A 302 9.78 -8.97 4.87
CA GLN A 302 11.18 -8.93 5.29
C GLN A 302 12.18 -9.29 4.18
N LEU A 303 11.76 -9.76 3.01
CA LEU A 303 12.62 -9.99 1.84
C LEU A 303 12.63 -8.78 0.89
N MET A 304 11.78 -7.79 1.12
CA MET A 304 11.82 -6.53 0.38
C MET A 304 13.07 -5.73 0.73
N GLN A 305 13.48 -4.86 -0.19
CA GLN A 305 14.59 -3.92 -0.04
C GLN A 305 14.10 -2.48 -0.12
N THR A 306 14.84 -1.56 0.47
CA THR A 306 14.63 -0.11 0.31
C THR A 306 15.68 0.48 -0.63
N SER A 307 15.36 1.60 -1.28
CA SER A 307 16.24 2.25 -2.27
C SER A 307 17.47 2.96 -1.66
N GLY A 308 17.75 2.78 -0.37
CA GLY A 308 18.83 3.42 0.37
C GLY A 308 19.69 2.46 1.19
N THR A 309 20.67 2.97 1.91
CA THR A 309 21.39 2.24 2.95
C THR A 309 20.67 2.47 4.28
N PRO A 310 19.79 1.56 4.73
CA PRO A 310 19.07 1.74 5.98
C PRO A 310 20.04 1.69 7.16
N GLU A 311 19.86 2.56 8.14
CA GLU A 311 20.68 2.59 9.37
C GLU A 311 20.54 1.29 10.19
N ASN A 312 19.33 0.72 10.16
CA ASN A 312 19.04 -0.58 10.79
C ASN A 312 17.81 -1.25 10.16
N ARG A 313 17.65 -2.55 10.42
CA ARG A 313 16.57 -3.37 9.89
C ARG A 313 15.16 -2.90 10.30
N ALA A 314 15.01 -2.39 11.51
CA ALA A 314 13.72 -1.91 12.00
C ALA A 314 13.24 -0.67 11.22
N THR A 315 14.16 0.24 10.88
CA THR A 315 13.86 1.41 10.05
C THR A 315 13.45 1.00 8.64
N GLU A 316 14.16 0.04 8.05
CA GLU A 316 13.84 -0.51 6.73
C GLU A 316 12.44 -1.12 6.68
N ILE A 317 12.09 -1.96 7.65
CA ILE A 317 10.76 -2.56 7.76
C ILE A 317 9.68 -1.49 7.97
N SER A 318 9.99 -0.43 8.72
CA SER A 318 9.07 0.69 8.93
C SER A 318 8.78 1.46 7.64
N GLU A 319 9.80 1.65 6.81
CA GLU A 319 9.64 2.29 5.49
C GLU A 319 8.82 1.41 4.54
N ILE A 320 9.12 0.11 4.51
CA ILE A 320 8.38 -0.87 3.70
C ILE A 320 6.90 -0.89 4.12
N SER A 321 6.60 -0.99 5.42
CA SER A 321 5.24 -1.03 5.96
C SER A 321 4.43 0.19 5.54
N ARG A 322 4.97 1.41 5.72
CA ARG A 322 4.33 2.65 5.29
C ARG A 322 4.11 2.71 3.78
N SER A 323 5.08 2.23 3.01
CA SER A 323 4.97 2.17 1.56
C SER A 323 3.88 1.21 1.10
N LEU A 324 3.76 0.03 1.73
CA LEU A 324 2.68 -0.93 1.44
C LEU A 324 1.30 -0.35 1.79
N LYS A 325 1.17 0.37 2.91
CA LYS A 325 -0.07 1.09 3.24
C LYS A 325 -0.40 2.18 2.23
N SER A 326 0.61 2.90 1.74
CA SER A 326 0.45 3.90 0.67
C SER A 326 -0.03 3.25 -0.64
N ILE A 327 0.52 2.08 -1.00
CA ILE A 327 0.13 1.29 -2.17
C ILE A 327 -1.33 0.83 -2.05
N ALA A 328 -1.75 0.33 -0.87
CA ALA A 328 -3.14 -0.06 -0.64
C ALA A 328 -4.10 1.11 -0.88
N LYS A 329 -3.77 2.30 -0.41
CA LYS A 329 -4.57 3.52 -0.63
C LYS A 329 -4.55 3.97 -2.09
N GLU A 330 -3.41 3.91 -2.77
CA GLU A 330 -3.27 4.35 -4.17
C GLU A 330 -4.12 3.51 -5.11
N PHE A 331 -4.09 2.18 -4.94
CA PHE A 331 -4.84 1.26 -5.80
C PHE A 331 -6.26 0.97 -5.30
N ASP A 332 -6.64 1.52 -4.14
CA ASP A 332 -7.93 1.27 -3.48
C ASP A 332 -8.26 -0.23 -3.41
N CYS A 333 -7.28 -1.02 -2.99
CA CYS A 333 -7.42 -2.46 -2.82
C CYS A 333 -6.71 -2.94 -1.54
N PRO A 334 -7.12 -4.09 -0.95
CA PRO A 334 -6.37 -4.68 0.15
C PRO A 334 -4.98 -5.13 -0.31
N VAL A 335 -3.97 -4.83 0.52
CA VAL A 335 -2.61 -5.36 0.39
C VAL A 335 -2.40 -6.34 1.51
N ILE A 336 -2.21 -7.62 1.18
CA ILE A 336 -1.89 -8.69 2.14
C ILE A 336 -0.38 -8.89 2.13
N ALA A 337 0.27 -8.70 3.27
CA ALA A 337 1.70 -8.91 3.39
C ALA A 337 2.03 -9.95 4.45
N GLY A 338 2.84 -10.93 4.07
CA GLY A 338 3.37 -11.92 4.99
C GLY A 338 4.40 -11.30 5.93
N SER A 339 4.39 -11.71 7.21
CA SER A 339 5.40 -11.31 8.19
C SER A 339 5.86 -12.51 9.01
N GLN A 340 7.16 -12.60 9.23
CA GLN A 340 7.71 -13.63 10.11
C GLN A 340 7.75 -13.13 11.55
N LEU A 341 7.29 -13.97 12.49
CA LEU A 341 7.32 -13.68 13.92
C LEU A 341 8.69 -13.94 14.54
N ASN A 342 9.00 -13.24 15.64
CA ASN A 342 10.24 -13.41 16.38
C ASN A 342 10.34 -14.84 16.98
N ARG A 343 11.57 -15.37 17.09
CA ARG A 343 11.83 -16.68 17.68
C ARG A 343 11.55 -16.76 19.19
N SER A 344 11.52 -15.64 19.88
CA SER A 344 11.24 -15.58 21.32
C SER A 344 9.90 -16.21 21.73
N LEU A 345 8.92 -16.23 20.82
CA LEU A 345 7.65 -16.91 20.98
C LEU A 345 7.82 -18.42 21.31
N GLU A 346 8.84 -19.08 20.75
CA GLU A 346 9.09 -20.53 20.96
C GLU A 346 9.57 -20.87 22.38
N GLN A 347 10.03 -19.86 23.14
CA GLN A 347 10.49 -20.01 24.52
C GLN A 347 9.34 -19.94 25.54
N ARG A 348 8.13 -19.52 25.12
CA ARG A 348 6.96 -19.42 25.99
C ARG A 348 6.29 -20.79 26.17
N THR A 349 5.59 -20.96 27.29
CA THR A 349 4.74 -22.13 27.53
C THR A 349 3.57 -22.15 26.56
N ASP A 350 2.84 -21.04 26.43
CA ASP A 350 1.85 -20.84 25.36
C ASP A 350 2.54 -20.18 24.17
N LYS A 351 2.67 -20.95 23.09
CA LYS A 351 3.33 -20.52 21.86
C LYS A 351 2.37 -19.85 20.86
N ARG A 352 1.15 -19.51 21.30
CA ARG A 352 0.24 -18.73 20.47
C ARG A 352 0.78 -17.33 20.28
N PRO A 353 0.78 -16.83 19.04
CA PRO A 353 1.25 -15.48 18.72
C PRO A 353 0.50 -14.38 19.51
N ILE A 354 1.26 -13.39 19.96
CA ILE A 354 0.76 -12.14 20.52
C ILE A 354 1.38 -10.96 19.79
N MET A 355 0.82 -9.75 19.96
CA MET A 355 1.27 -8.56 19.23
C MET A 355 2.77 -8.27 19.41
N SER A 356 3.30 -8.49 20.61
CA SER A 356 4.73 -8.25 20.88
C SER A 356 5.69 -9.17 20.10
N ASP A 357 5.21 -10.26 19.49
CA ASP A 357 6.04 -11.14 18.66
C ASP A 357 6.39 -10.55 17.29
N LEU A 358 5.72 -9.44 16.92
CA LEU A 358 6.04 -8.60 15.77
C LEU A 358 7.12 -7.53 16.08
N ARG A 359 7.84 -7.65 17.18
CA ARG A 359 8.63 -6.60 17.88
C ARG A 359 9.79 -5.96 17.11
N GLU A 360 10.28 -6.55 16.04
CA GLU A 360 11.24 -5.89 15.15
C GLU A 360 10.58 -4.85 14.23
N SER A 361 9.27 -4.66 14.36
CA SER A 361 8.42 -3.96 13.43
C SER A 361 7.29 -3.20 14.15
N GLY A 362 7.60 -2.40 15.17
CA GLY A 362 6.60 -1.56 15.83
C GLY A 362 5.81 -0.68 14.86
N ALA A 363 6.38 -0.38 13.70
CA ALA A 363 5.70 0.32 12.61
C ALA A 363 4.62 -0.55 11.95
N ILE A 364 4.85 -1.86 11.75
CA ILE A 364 3.81 -2.75 11.20
C ILE A 364 2.57 -2.72 12.09
N GLU A 365 2.77 -2.73 13.41
CA GLU A 365 1.66 -2.63 14.35
C GLU A 365 0.88 -1.32 14.19
N GLN A 366 1.55 -0.20 13.91
CA GLN A 366 0.90 1.09 13.72
C GLN A 366 0.20 1.21 12.35
N ASP A 367 0.88 0.79 11.28
CA ASP A 367 0.44 1.00 9.91
C ASP A 367 -0.66 0.02 9.47
N ALA A 368 -0.61 -1.25 9.94
CA ALA A 368 -1.57 -2.27 9.56
C ALA A 368 -2.98 -1.99 10.10
N ASP A 369 -3.98 -2.28 9.30
CA ASP A 369 -5.40 -2.17 9.68
C ASP A 369 -5.91 -3.48 10.27
N LEU A 370 -5.43 -4.61 9.74
CA LEU A 370 -5.74 -5.96 10.20
C LEU A 370 -4.44 -6.76 10.36
N ILE A 371 -4.28 -7.43 11.49
CA ILE A 371 -3.16 -8.35 11.74
C ILE A 371 -3.72 -9.70 12.15
N MET A 372 -3.46 -10.71 11.34
CA MET A 372 -3.83 -12.11 11.58
C MET A 372 -2.57 -12.94 11.79
N ALA A 373 -2.57 -13.80 12.79
CA ALA A 373 -1.48 -14.74 13.01
C ALA A 373 -1.96 -16.18 12.80
N VAL A 374 -1.17 -16.96 12.08
CA VAL A 374 -1.43 -18.38 11.83
C VAL A 374 -0.69 -19.20 12.88
N TYR A 375 -1.42 -20.04 13.60
CA TYR A 375 -0.89 -20.96 14.59
C TYR A 375 -1.43 -22.37 14.38
N ARG A 376 -0.56 -23.37 14.50
CA ARG A 376 -0.93 -24.78 14.45
C ARG A 376 -0.27 -25.48 15.61
N ASP A 377 -1.08 -26.02 16.51
CA ASP A 377 -0.60 -26.66 17.74
C ASP A 377 0.21 -27.93 17.44
N GLU A 378 -0.18 -28.68 16.40
CA GLU A 378 0.50 -29.90 15.97
C GLU A 378 1.97 -29.72 15.56
N VAL A 379 2.40 -28.48 15.24
CA VAL A 379 3.79 -28.17 14.89
C VAL A 379 4.70 -28.21 16.13
N TYR A 380 4.10 -27.97 17.30
CA TYR A 380 4.82 -27.95 18.58
C TYR A 380 4.52 -29.17 19.47
N HIS A 381 3.32 -29.76 19.31
CA HIS A 381 2.83 -30.87 20.09
C HIS A 381 2.25 -31.94 19.15
N GLU A 382 2.99 -33.02 18.91
CA GLU A 382 2.59 -34.09 17.98
C GLU A 382 1.32 -34.84 18.44
N ASP A 383 1.09 -34.92 19.74
CA ASP A 383 -0.04 -35.64 20.36
C ASP A 383 -1.25 -34.70 20.66
N THR A 384 -1.30 -33.55 20.03
CA THR A 384 -2.41 -32.59 20.26
C THR A 384 -3.75 -33.15 19.74
N PRO A 385 -4.87 -32.88 20.46
CA PRO A 385 -6.21 -33.20 19.95
C PRO A 385 -6.61 -32.31 18.74
N ASP A 386 -5.98 -31.15 18.58
CA ASP A 386 -6.23 -30.20 17.48
C ASP A 386 -5.38 -30.53 16.22
N ARG A 387 -5.13 -31.81 15.94
CA ARG A 387 -4.37 -32.20 14.74
C ARG A 387 -5.14 -31.84 13.47
N GLY A 388 -4.46 -31.24 12.50
CA GLY A 388 -5.08 -30.74 11.26
C GLY A 388 -5.92 -29.48 11.45
N VAL A 389 -5.86 -28.85 12.63
CA VAL A 389 -6.54 -27.59 12.93
C VAL A 389 -5.52 -26.46 12.96
N ALA A 390 -5.86 -25.35 12.32
CA ALA A 390 -5.12 -24.11 12.38
C ALA A 390 -5.97 -23.04 13.09
N GLU A 391 -5.35 -22.31 14.01
CA GLU A 391 -5.95 -21.13 14.63
C GLU A 391 -5.53 -19.88 13.85
N ILE A 392 -6.49 -19.11 13.39
CA ILE A 392 -6.27 -17.75 12.85
C ILE A 392 -6.60 -16.77 13.97
N ILE A 393 -5.56 -16.15 14.50
CA ILE A 393 -5.65 -15.23 15.63
C ILE A 393 -5.63 -13.81 15.12
N ILE A 394 -6.74 -13.09 15.25
CA ILE A 394 -6.85 -11.68 14.90
C ILE A 394 -6.26 -10.88 16.06
N LEU A 395 -5.03 -10.41 15.88
CA LEU A 395 -4.28 -9.67 16.89
C LEU A 395 -4.63 -8.17 16.90
N LYS A 396 -4.99 -7.64 15.73
CA LYS A 396 -5.41 -6.24 15.55
C LYS A 396 -6.47 -6.15 14.47
N GLN A 397 -7.46 -5.34 14.70
CA GLN A 397 -8.45 -4.91 13.70
C GLN A 397 -8.90 -3.49 14.03
N ARG A 398 -8.72 -2.55 13.08
CA ARG A 398 -9.11 -1.15 13.32
C ARG A 398 -10.62 -0.95 13.36
N ASN A 399 -11.34 -1.68 12.52
CA ASN A 399 -12.78 -1.49 12.30
C ASN A 399 -13.62 -2.69 12.80
N GLY A 400 -13.11 -3.48 13.76
CA GLY A 400 -13.83 -4.63 14.25
C GLY A 400 -13.17 -5.26 15.49
N PRO A 401 -13.72 -6.36 16.01
CA PRO A 401 -13.22 -7.04 17.18
C PRO A 401 -11.98 -7.87 16.87
N ILE A 402 -11.15 -8.10 17.88
CA ILE A 402 -10.12 -9.12 17.87
C ILE A 402 -10.72 -10.47 18.27
N GLY A 403 -10.06 -11.57 17.91
CA GLY A 403 -10.57 -12.89 18.27
C GLY A 403 -9.74 -14.03 17.68
N ARG A 404 -10.27 -15.23 17.79
CA ARG A 404 -9.64 -16.45 17.23
C ARG A 404 -10.68 -17.22 16.45
N LYS A 405 -10.27 -17.76 15.30
CA LYS A 405 -11.09 -18.67 14.50
C LYS A 405 -10.26 -19.91 14.16
N LYS A 406 -10.93 -21.05 14.14
CA LYS A 406 -10.32 -22.32 13.77
C LYS A 406 -10.66 -22.66 12.34
N LEU A 407 -9.68 -23.11 11.58
CA LEU A 407 -9.82 -23.63 10.22
C LEU A 407 -9.23 -25.03 10.17
N ALA A 408 -9.73 -25.87 9.27
CA ALA A 408 -9.05 -27.11 8.92
C ALA A 408 -7.81 -26.80 8.07
N PHE A 409 -6.69 -27.44 8.35
CA PHE A 409 -5.50 -27.39 7.52
C PHE A 409 -5.18 -28.78 6.96
N ILE A 410 -5.30 -28.94 5.66
CA ILE A 410 -5.03 -30.19 4.95
C ILE A 410 -3.64 -30.09 4.31
N GLY A 411 -2.62 -30.49 5.06
CA GLY A 411 -1.22 -30.29 4.72
C GLY A 411 -0.82 -30.89 3.37
N GLN A 412 -1.35 -32.07 3.01
CA GLN A 412 -1.09 -32.73 1.72
C GLN A 412 -1.53 -31.88 0.51
N TYR A 413 -2.56 -31.04 0.66
CA TYR A 413 -3.06 -30.15 -0.39
C TYR A 413 -2.61 -28.70 -0.19
N THR A 414 -1.88 -28.40 0.89
CA THR A 414 -1.53 -27.02 1.30
C THR A 414 -2.76 -26.10 1.39
N LYS A 415 -3.88 -26.65 1.89
CA LYS A 415 -5.20 -26.02 1.85
C LYS A 415 -5.75 -25.77 3.24
N PHE A 416 -6.29 -24.56 3.43
CA PHE A 416 -7.16 -24.23 4.54
C PHE A 416 -8.63 -24.31 4.08
N GLU A 417 -9.49 -24.75 4.97
CA GLU A 417 -10.94 -24.84 4.75
C GLU A 417 -11.68 -24.48 6.05
N ASP A 418 -12.93 -24.06 5.91
CA ASP A 418 -13.78 -23.90 7.09
C ASP A 418 -14.00 -25.25 7.77
N LEU A 419 -13.98 -25.25 9.11
CA LEU A 419 -14.34 -26.45 9.85
C LEU A 419 -15.81 -26.76 9.66
N ALA A 420 -16.13 -28.07 9.50
CA ALA A 420 -17.50 -28.51 9.55
C ALA A 420 -18.11 -28.12 10.90
N ARG A 421 -19.19 -27.36 10.91
CA ARG A 421 -19.92 -27.02 12.13
C ARG A 421 -20.61 -28.28 12.63
N ASP A 422 -20.35 -28.67 13.88
CA ASP A 422 -21.15 -29.66 14.54
C ASP A 422 -22.59 -29.13 14.68
N TYR A 423 -23.58 -29.98 14.51
CA TYR A 423 -25.02 -29.62 14.54
C TYR A 423 -25.46 -29.04 15.89
N ASP A 424 -24.65 -29.19 16.93
CA ASP A 424 -24.93 -28.73 18.29
C ASP A 424 -24.72 -27.21 18.52
N ASP A 425 -23.93 -26.54 17.64
CA ASP A 425 -23.66 -25.09 17.77
C ASP A 425 -24.86 -24.19 17.33
N TYR A 426 -25.97 -24.77 16.89
CA TYR A 426 -27.17 -24.03 16.46
C TYR A 426 -28.15 -23.72 17.61
N TYR A 427 -27.87 -24.17 18.84
CA TYR A 427 -28.78 -24.06 19.99
C TYR A 427 -28.19 -23.31 21.20
N GLU A 428 -27.03 -22.66 21.05
CA GLU A 428 -26.57 -21.64 21.99
C GLU A 428 -26.65 -20.25 21.30
#